data_1109513f34362ec749040a20b11c918b
#
_entry.id   1109513f34362ec749040a20b11c918b
#
_cell.length_a   1.000
_cell.length_b   1.000
_cell.length_c   1.000
_cell.angle_alpha   90.00
_cell.angle_beta   90.00
_cell.angle_gamma   90.00
#
_symmetry.space_group_name_H-M   'P 1'
#
loop_
_entity.id
_entity.type
_entity.pdbx_description
1 polymer ?
#
loop_
_entity_poly.entity_id
_entity_poly.type
_entity_poly.pdbx_seq_one_letter_code
_entity_poly.pdbx_strand_id
1 'polypeptide(L)'
;RIFDSKKSKQRYLDYAYKIGVKRAFEQMIDEGIIKANDVEHVYFFVDEHTTTTDGRYELREALEQEFKHGTFNGTWEKFFPPIFEQVKSVELEYCNSAVKILVRAADVVANRIFYLARTNSLEKHVNGRLYITWLP
;
A
#
# COMPACT_ATOMS: atom_id res chain seq x y z
N ARG A 1 -7.42 4.30 17.05
CA ARG A 1 -6.09 4.28 17.67
C ARG A 1 -5.61 5.70 17.98
N ILE A 2 -5.08 5.92 19.18
CA ILE A 2 -4.52 7.20 19.62
C ILE A 2 -3.01 7.19 19.35
N PHE A 3 -2.47 8.28 18.81
CA PHE A 3 -1.05 8.42 18.53
C PHE A 3 -0.45 9.51 19.40
N ASP A 4 0.70 9.22 20.00
CA ASP A 4 1.41 10.14 20.91
C ASP A 4 2.07 11.31 20.17
N SER A 5 2.27 11.18 18.86
CA SER A 5 2.87 12.24 18.04
C SER A 5 2.46 12.13 16.57
N LYS A 6 2.65 13.23 15.81
CA LYS A 6 2.48 13.24 14.35
C LYS A 6 3.38 12.21 13.65
N LYS A 7 4.60 12.02 14.17
CA LYS A 7 5.57 11.05 13.64
C LYS A 7 5.09 9.61 13.82
N SER A 8 4.53 9.26 14.98
CA SER A 8 3.95 7.94 15.25
C SER A 8 2.76 7.65 14.33
N LYS A 9 1.90 8.66 14.11
CA LYS A 9 0.78 8.55 13.17
C LYS A 9 1.27 8.29 11.75
N GLN A 10 2.26 9.04 11.28
CA GLN A 10 2.81 8.89 9.93
C GLN A 10 3.42 7.51 9.72
N ARG A 11 4.24 7.04 10.64
CA ARG A 11 4.82 5.68 10.59
C ARG A 11 3.75 4.59 10.53
N TYR A 12 2.67 4.76 11.28
CA TYR A 12 1.56 3.82 11.22
C TYR A 12 0.87 3.84 9.85
N LEU A 13 0.65 5.02 9.26
CA LEU A 13 0.06 5.16 7.93
C LEU A 13 0.95 4.54 6.85
N ASP A 14 2.25 4.77 6.91
CA ASP A 14 3.22 4.18 5.98
C ASP A 14 3.23 2.64 6.10
N TYR A 15 3.20 2.14 7.32
CA TYR A 15 3.08 0.71 7.60
C TYR A 15 1.75 0.15 7.05
N ALA A 16 0.64 0.81 7.34
CA ALA A 16 -0.68 0.41 6.88
C ALA A 16 -0.75 0.37 5.34
N TYR A 17 -0.23 1.42 4.69
CA TYR A 17 -0.14 1.48 3.24
C TYR A 17 0.69 0.34 2.67
N LYS A 18 1.89 0.14 3.19
CA LYS A 18 2.79 -0.95 2.77
C LYS A 18 2.10 -2.31 2.85
N ILE A 19 1.50 -2.64 3.98
CA ILE A 19 0.84 -3.94 4.19
C ILE A 19 -0.41 -4.08 3.31
N GLY A 20 -1.22 -3.05 3.19
CA GLY A 20 -2.41 -3.07 2.34
C GLY A 20 -2.06 -3.32 0.89
N VAL A 21 -1.08 -2.59 0.36
CA VAL A 21 -0.60 -2.74 -1.02
C VAL A 21 0.01 -4.11 -1.24
N LYS A 22 0.88 -4.57 -0.33
CA LYS A 22 1.47 -5.92 -0.39
C LYS A 22 0.40 -6.99 -0.54
N ARG A 23 -0.58 -7.01 0.34
CA ARG A 23 -1.66 -8.01 0.34
C ARG A 23 -2.52 -7.95 -0.92
N ALA A 24 -2.78 -6.75 -1.42
CA ALA A 24 -3.52 -6.57 -2.67
C ALA A 24 -2.76 -7.19 -3.86
N PHE A 25 -1.46 -6.97 -3.96
CA PHE A 25 -0.63 -7.58 -5.01
C PHE A 25 -0.52 -9.09 -4.87
N GLU A 26 -0.31 -9.62 -3.67
CA GLU A 26 -0.31 -11.06 -3.40
C GLU A 26 -1.62 -11.70 -3.87
N GLN A 27 -2.76 -11.10 -3.55
CA GLN A 27 -4.06 -11.60 -3.97
C GLN A 27 -4.26 -11.51 -5.49
N MET A 28 -3.85 -10.42 -6.13
CA MET A 28 -3.92 -10.29 -7.60
C MET A 28 -3.04 -11.33 -8.31
N ILE A 29 -1.89 -11.69 -7.73
CA ILE A 29 -1.02 -12.75 -8.25
C ILE A 29 -1.70 -14.11 -8.08
N ASP A 30 -2.23 -14.41 -6.91
CA ASP A 30 -2.91 -15.67 -6.61
C ASP A 30 -4.15 -15.88 -7.50
N GLU A 31 -4.87 -14.82 -7.83
CA GLU A 31 -6.02 -14.85 -8.74
C GLU A 31 -5.63 -14.85 -10.23
N GLY A 32 -4.34 -14.76 -10.56
CA GLY A 32 -3.84 -14.75 -11.93
C GLY A 32 -4.09 -13.44 -12.70
N ILE A 33 -4.44 -12.35 -12.01
CA ILE A 33 -4.62 -11.02 -12.60
C ILE A 33 -3.26 -10.44 -13.00
N ILE A 34 -2.25 -10.67 -12.17
CA ILE A 34 -0.85 -10.27 -12.41
C ILE A 34 0.01 -11.53 -12.47
N LYS A 35 0.82 -11.63 -13.51
CA LYS A 35 1.87 -12.64 -13.61
C LYS A 35 3.15 -12.07 -13.01
N ALA A 36 3.55 -12.57 -11.86
CA ALA A 36 4.69 -12.04 -11.11
C ALA A 36 5.98 -11.99 -11.94
N ASN A 37 6.20 -13.00 -12.81
CA ASN A 37 7.40 -13.09 -13.64
C ASN A 37 7.47 -12.05 -14.77
N ASP A 38 6.35 -11.42 -15.10
CA ASP A 38 6.29 -10.41 -16.17
C ASP A 38 6.51 -8.99 -15.65
N VAL A 39 6.61 -8.81 -14.31
CA VAL A 39 6.76 -7.50 -13.69
C VAL A 39 8.24 -7.15 -13.55
N GLU A 40 8.69 -6.16 -14.29
CA GLU A 40 10.06 -5.65 -14.23
C GLU A 40 10.19 -4.34 -13.42
N HIS A 41 9.14 -3.53 -13.40
CA HIS A 41 9.13 -2.23 -12.74
C HIS A 41 7.80 -2.01 -12.02
N VAL A 42 7.87 -1.43 -10.82
CA VAL A 42 6.68 -1.04 -10.05
C VAL A 42 6.77 0.45 -9.72
N TYR A 43 5.71 1.18 -10.03
CA TYR A 43 5.59 2.61 -9.75
C TYR A 43 4.41 2.89 -8.85
N PHE A 44 4.66 3.51 -7.70
CA PHE A 44 3.63 3.97 -6.78
C PHE A 44 3.44 5.47 -6.91
N PHE A 45 2.21 5.88 -7.18
CA PHE A 45 1.80 7.29 -7.16
C PHE A 45 0.92 7.54 -5.95
N VAL A 46 1.37 8.39 -5.04
CA VAL A 46 0.72 8.64 -3.75
C VAL A 46 0.38 10.12 -3.63
N ASP A 47 -0.77 10.42 -3.04
CA ASP A 47 -1.17 11.82 -2.82
C ASP A 47 -0.22 12.51 -1.84
N GLU A 48 0.29 13.67 -2.21
CA GLU A 48 1.23 14.47 -1.42
C GLU A 48 0.63 15.02 -0.11
N HIS A 49 -0.71 15.09 0.01
CA HIS A 49 -1.39 15.57 1.20
C HIS A 49 -1.27 14.65 2.42
N THR A 50 -0.83 13.42 2.22
CA THR A 50 -0.75 12.40 3.27
C THR A 50 0.60 12.34 3.96
N THR A 51 1.62 13.08 3.50
CA THR A 51 2.99 12.88 3.96
C THR A 51 3.70 14.16 4.39
N THR A 52 4.42 14.06 5.50
CA THR A 52 5.50 14.98 5.83
C THR A 52 6.77 14.61 5.07
N THR A 53 7.69 15.56 4.88
CA THR A 53 8.96 15.36 4.17
C THR A 53 9.77 14.18 4.69
N ASP A 54 9.68 13.86 5.97
CA ASP A 54 10.45 12.80 6.63
C ASP A 54 9.90 11.38 6.36
N GLY A 55 8.63 11.24 5.98
CA GLY A 55 8.00 9.94 5.68
C GLY A 55 8.22 9.42 4.25
N ARG A 56 8.68 10.26 3.35
CA ARG A 56 8.81 9.92 1.92
C ARG A 56 9.82 8.83 1.65
N TYR A 57 11.00 8.96 2.23
CA TYR A 57 12.07 7.96 2.06
C TYR A 57 11.72 6.65 2.74
N GLU A 58 11.19 6.71 3.96
CA GLU A 58 10.84 5.53 4.74
C GLU A 58 9.78 4.67 4.01
N LEU A 59 8.76 5.28 3.39
CA LEU A 59 7.75 4.55 2.64
C LEU A 59 8.32 3.90 1.37
N ARG A 60 9.11 4.63 0.59
CA ARG A 60 9.75 4.08 -0.61
C ARG A 60 10.65 2.90 -0.28
N GLU A 61 11.52 3.06 0.71
CA GLU A 61 12.43 2.00 1.16
C GLU A 61 11.65 0.79 1.70
N ALA A 62 10.59 1.02 2.45
CA ALA A 62 9.73 -0.04 2.98
C ALA A 62 9.02 -0.82 1.85
N LEU A 63 8.57 -0.14 0.80
CA LEU A 63 7.99 -0.79 -0.38
C LEU A 63 9.05 -1.55 -1.18
N GLU A 64 10.22 -0.96 -1.40
CA GLU A 64 11.32 -1.63 -2.09
C GLU A 64 11.74 -2.91 -1.35
N GLN A 65 11.77 -2.87 -0.02
CA GLN A 65 12.07 -4.05 0.79
C GLN A 65 11.04 -5.16 0.58
N GLU A 66 9.76 -4.86 0.60
CA GLU A 66 8.70 -5.87 0.43
C GLU A 66 8.57 -6.37 -1.00
N PHE A 67 8.79 -5.51 -1.98
CA PHE A 67 8.54 -5.84 -3.38
C PHE A 67 9.76 -6.39 -4.12
N LYS A 68 10.98 -6.05 -3.70
CA LYS A 68 12.21 -6.40 -4.41
C LYS A 68 13.19 -7.25 -3.60
N HIS A 69 13.36 -6.98 -2.31
CA HIS A 69 14.42 -7.61 -1.51
C HIS A 69 13.93 -8.73 -0.59
N GLY A 70 12.68 -8.68 -0.15
CA GLY A 70 12.16 -9.54 0.90
C GLY A 70 12.52 -9.00 2.29
N THR A 71 11.92 -9.57 3.32
CA THR A 71 12.07 -9.13 4.71
C THR A 71 12.41 -10.28 5.63
N PHE A 72 13.32 -10.03 6.57
CA PHE A 72 13.62 -10.99 7.64
C PHE A 72 12.92 -10.56 8.93
N ASN A 73 12.15 -11.47 9.52
CA ASN A 73 11.53 -11.24 10.81
C ASN A 73 12.37 -11.93 11.91
N GLY A 74 13.05 -11.13 12.74
CA GLY A 74 13.92 -11.63 13.79
C GLY A 74 13.19 -12.33 14.94
N THR A 75 11.92 -12.01 15.18
CA THR A 75 11.12 -12.67 16.22
C THR A 75 10.78 -14.10 15.85
N TRP A 76 10.48 -14.34 14.58
CA TRP A 76 10.14 -15.67 14.07
C TRP A 76 11.32 -16.33 13.37
N GLU A 77 12.46 -15.69 13.31
CA GLU A 77 13.65 -16.14 12.59
C GLU A 77 13.33 -16.62 11.16
N LYS A 78 12.42 -15.89 10.50
CA LYS A 78 11.88 -16.27 9.20
C LYS A 78 12.13 -15.19 8.17
N PHE A 79 12.61 -15.62 7.00
CA PHE A 79 12.69 -14.77 5.82
C PHE A 79 11.38 -14.86 5.01
N PHE A 80 10.84 -13.71 4.65
CA PHE A 80 9.72 -13.57 3.76
C PHE A 80 10.26 -13.09 2.41
N PRO A 81 10.06 -13.87 1.32
CA PRO A 81 10.56 -13.49 0.01
C PRO A 81 9.87 -12.22 -0.51
N PRO A 82 10.49 -11.51 -1.47
CA PRO A 82 9.85 -10.36 -2.11
C PRO A 82 8.64 -10.80 -2.93
N ILE A 83 7.73 -9.85 -3.20
CA ILE A 83 6.56 -10.12 -4.04
C ILE A 83 6.98 -10.46 -5.46
N PHE A 84 7.99 -9.75 -5.98
CA PHE A 84 8.52 -9.94 -7.32
C PHE A 84 10.02 -10.24 -7.28
N GLU A 85 10.41 -11.46 -7.53
CA GLU A 85 11.82 -11.86 -7.52
C GLU A 85 12.64 -11.23 -8.66
N GLN A 86 11.99 -10.78 -9.73
CA GLN A 86 12.65 -10.28 -10.94
C GLN A 86 12.53 -8.76 -11.12
N VAL A 87 11.88 -8.06 -10.18
CA VAL A 87 11.68 -6.62 -10.31
C VAL A 87 13.01 -5.88 -10.29
N LYS A 88 13.20 -5.01 -11.28
CA LYS A 88 14.43 -4.21 -11.43
C LYS A 88 14.38 -2.94 -10.60
N SER A 89 13.21 -2.28 -10.55
CA SER A 89 13.03 -1.05 -9.78
C SER A 89 11.67 -0.97 -9.11
N VAL A 90 11.66 -0.35 -7.94
CA VAL A 90 10.47 0.06 -7.20
C VAL A 90 10.59 1.56 -6.96
N GLU A 91 9.70 2.33 -7.57
CA GLU A 91 9.72 3.78 -7.51
C GLU A 91 8.46 4.31 -6.82
N LEU A 92 8.58 5.43 -6.14
CA LEU A 92 7.48 6.12 -5.50
C LEU A 92 7.55 7.62 -5.81
N GLU A 93 6.45 8.15 -6.29
CA GLU A 93 6.27 9.57 -6.57
C GLU A 93 5.09 10.11 -5.77
N TYR A 94 5.31 11.20 -5.03
CA TYR A 94 4.24 11.95 -4.40
C TYR A 94 3.68 12.95 -5.39
N CYS A 95 2.38 12.85 -5.64
CA CYS A 95 1.70 13.60 -6.69
C CYS A 95 0.61 14.48 -6.13
N ASN A 96 0.36 15.59 -6.81
CA ASN A 96 -0.83 16.39 -6.58
C ASN A 96 -2.04 15.70 -7.23
N SER A 97 -3.03 15.33 -6.44
CA SER A 97 -4.27 14.69 -6.90
C SER A 97 -5.10 15.56 -7.85
N ALA A 98 -4.92 16.88 -7.82
CA ALA A 98 -5.56 17.78 -8.76
C ALA A 98 -5.04 17.63 -10.20
N VAL A 99 -3.79 17.16 -10.36
CA VAL A 99 -3.12 17.00 -11.67
C VAL A 99 -3.12 15.55 -12.15
N LYS A 100 -2.92 14.59 -11.27
CA LYS A 100 -2.89 13.16 -11.59
C LYS A 100 -4.28 12.54 -11.46
N ILE A 101 -4.94 12.26 -12.58
CA ILE A 101 -6.31 11.73 -12.64
C ILE A 101 -6.47 10.42 -11.86
N LEU A 102 -5.53 9.50 -11.96
CA LEU A 102 -5.61 8.22 -11.26
C LEU A 102 -5.47 8.37 -9.74
N VAL A 103 -4.63 9.29 -9.27
CA VAL A 103 -4.50 9.60 -7.84
C VAL A 103 -5.78 10.26 -7.32
N ARG A 104 -6.39 11.15 -8.11
CA ARG A 104 -7.70 11.73 -7.80
C ARG A 104 -8.80 10.68 -7.74
N ALA A 105 -8.84 9.74 -8.68
CA ALA A 105 -9.79 8.64 -8.68
C ALA A 105 -9.62 7.77 -7.43
N ALA A 106 -8.39 7.44 -7.04
CA ALA A 106 -8.10 6.70 -5.82
C ALA A 106 -8.58 7.43 -4.56
N ASP A 107 -8.42 8.76 -4.49
CA ASP A 107 -8.92 9.59 -3.38
C ASP A 107 -10.46 9.53 -3.27
N VAL A 108 -11.18 9.64 -4.38
CA VAL A 108 -12.64 9.51 -4.41
C VAL A 108 -13.09 8.13 -3.91
N VAL A 109 -12.43 7.06 -4.35
CA VAL A 109 -12.71 5.68 -3.90
C VAL A 109 -12.41 5.54 -2.42
N ALA A 110 -11.27 6.02 -1.94
CA ALA A 110 -10.88 5.95 -0.54
C ALA A 110 -11.89 6.66 0.37
N ASN A 111 -12.35 7.85 -0.02
CA ASN A 111 -13.37 8.59 0.71
C ASN A 111 -14.70 7.83 0.76
N ARG A 112 -15.10 7.19 -0.32
CA ARG A 112 -16.32 6.36 -0.35
C ARG A 112 -16.20 5.15 0.56
N ILE A 113 -15.07 4.45 0.52
CA ILE A 113 -14.80 3.30 1.41
C ILE A 113 -14.83 3.72 2.87
N PHE A 114 -14.19 4.83 3.20
CA PHE A 114 -14.20 5.38 4.55
C PHE A 114 -15.61 5.67 5.05
N TYR A 115 -16.46 6.30 4.22
CA TYR A 115 -17.86 6.55 4.55
C TYR A 115 -18.62 5.24 4.80
N LEU A 116 -18.47 4.25 3.92
CA LEU A 116 -19.15 2.95 4.05
C LEU A 116 -18.69 2.19 5.28
N ALA A 117 -17.42 2.25 5.62
CA ALA A 117 -16.87 1.64 6.82
C ALA A 117 -17.44 2.29 8.10
N ARG A 118 -17.52 3.62 8.12
CA ARG A 118 -18.10 4.35 9.27
C ARG A 118 -19.57 4.07 9.48
N THR A 119 -20.32 3.77 8.43
CA THR A 119 -21.77 3.49 8.49
C THR A 119 -22.07 2.00 8.59
N ASN A 120 -21.07 1.15 8.81
CA ASN A 120 -21.20 -0.32 8.83
C ASN A 120 -21.89 -0.90 7.58
N SER A 121 -21.68 -0.24 6.42
CA SER A 121 -22.31 -0.60 5.16
C SER A 121 -21.34 -1.20 4.16
N LEU A 122 -20.07 -1.36 4.53
CA LEU A 122 -19.00 -1.77 3.61
C LEU A 122 -19.26 -3.14 2.99
N GLU A 123 -19.67 -4.12 3.79
CA GLU A 123 -19.91 -5.50 3.31
C GLU A 123 -21.03 -5.58 2.28
N LYS A 124 -22.01 -4.68 2.36
CA LYS A 124 -23.14 -4.63 1.41
C LYS A 124 -22.72 -4.13 0.01
N HIS A 125 -21.58 -3.46 -0.09
CA HIS A 125 -21.11 -2.80 -1.30
C HIS A 125 -19.84 -3.44 -1.88
N VAL A 126 -19.27 -4.43 -1.21
CA VAL A 126 -18.09 -5.17 -1.71
C VAL A 126 -18.58 -6.24 -2.68
N ASN A 127 -18.14 -6.15 -3.92
CA ASN A 127 -18.58 -7.02 -5.03
C ASN A 127 -17.47 -7.90 -5.60
N GLY A 128 -16.47 -8.27 -4.81
CA GLY A 128 -15.38 -9.14 -5.21
C GLY A 128 -14.25 -8.50 -6.01
N ARG A 129 -14.34 -7.19 -6.30
CA ARG A 129 -13.27 -6.41 -6.97
C ARG A 129 -12.52 -5.47 -6.03
N LEU A 130 -12.79 -5.55 -4.74
CA LEU A 130 -12.19 -4.71 -3.73
C LEU A 130 -11.45 -5.58 -2.72
N TYR A 131 -10.15 -5.38 -2.61
CA TYR A 131 -9.30 -6.05 -1.63
C TYR A 131 -9.26 -5.24 -0.34
N ILE A 132 -9.81 -5.77 0.73
CA ILE A 132 -9.87 -5.11 2.03
C ILE A 132 -8.90 -5.77 2.98
N THR A 133 -8.00 -4.96 3.53
CA THR A 133 -7.09 -5.37 4.60
C THR A 133 -7.47 -4.66 5.89
N TRP A 134 -7.87 -5.42 6.89
CA TRP A 134 -8.09 -4.91 8.23
C TRP A 134 -6.77 -4.93 9.01
N LEU A 135 -6.44 -3.80 9.60
CA LEU A 135 -5.27 -3.64 10.46
C LEU A 135 -5.72 -3.40 11.90
N PRO A 136 -4.96 -3.88 12.89
CA PRO A 136 -5.30 -3.73 14.32
C PRO A 136 -5.20 -2.28 14.81
#